data_bebdae68d49d19ffddca8f89060f841e
#
_entry.id   bebdae68d49d19ffddca8f89060f841e
#
_cell.length_a   1.000
_cell.length_b   1.000
_cell.length_c   1.000
_cell.angle_alpha   90.00
_cell.angle_beta   90.00
_cell.angle_gamma   90.00
#
_symmetry.space_group_name_H-M   'P 1'
#
loop_
_entity.id
_entity.type
_entity.pdbx_description
1 polymer ?
#
loop_
_entity_poly.entity_id
_entity_poly.type
_entity_poly.pdbx_seq_one_letter_code
_entity_poly.pdbx_strand_id
1 'polypeptide(L)'
;MWGLDWIVKTRFHDGWRALSVGGSSWTDGKIGNGDDRSSPAEHRPIENFMAAGAEALGAQAVKRTDAAYAKYLLECAKEDWKFAYRDRESEGFSEMGDPARISHGVVMYACAVWSALYIYQTDGDAYFKEMAVELAHVVMDCQQQEIPDWDIPFTGFFYRDPSKKLIVH
;
A
#
# COMPACT_ATOMS: atom_id res chain seq x y z
N MET A 1 14.78 14.25 3.52
CA MET A 1 14.08 14.44 2.24
C MET A 1 14.46 13.42 1.17
N TRP A 2 15.70 12.92 1.15
CA TRP A 2 16.16 11.94 0.14
C TRP A 2 15.19 10.74 -0.05
N GLY A 3 14.68 10.14 1.01
CA GLY A 3 13.74 9.02 0.90
C GLY A 3 12.39 9.41 0.31
N LEU A 4 11.86 10.59 0.62
CA LEU A 4 10.61 11.10 0.04
C LEU A 4 10.78 11.42 -1.45
N ASP A 5 11.92 12.03 -1.83
CA ASP A 5 12.23 12.30 -3.24
C ASP A 5 12.31 10.99 -4.04
N TRP A 6 12.85 9.94 -3.43
CA TRP A 6 12.90 8.62 -4.06
C TRP A 6 11.50 8.03 -4.26
N ILE A 7 10.63 8.07 -3.24
CA ILE A 7 9.25 7.59 -3.33
C ILE A 7 8.51 8.29 -4.47
N VAL A 8 8.62 9.62 -4.56
CA VAL A 8 7.97 10.38 -5.64
C VAL A 8 8.53 10.01 -7.02
N LYS A 9 9.84 9.78 -7.14
CA LYS A 9 10.50 9.41 -8.41
C LYS A 9 10.19 8.00 -8.90
N THR A 10 9.68 7.11 -8.05
CA THR A 10 9.33 5.73 -8.45
C THR A 10 7.93 5.61 -9.05
N ARG A 11 7.22 6.71 -9.27
CA ARG A 11 5.95 6.75 -9.99
C ARG A 11 6.18 6.63 -11.50
N PHE A 12 5.39 5.80 -12.17
CA PHE A 12 5.36 5.71 -13.62
C PHE A 12 4.29 6.63 -14.22
N HIS A 13 4.43 6.95 -15.51
CA HIS A 13 3.46 7.83 -16.19
C HIS A 13 2.05 7.26 -16.30
N ASP A 14 1.90 5.94 -16.17
CA ASP A 14 0.62 5.24 -16.15
C ASP A 14 -0.06 5.22 -14.76
N GLY A 15 0.63 5.71 -13.74
CA GLY A 15 0.15 5.77 -12.34
C GLY A 15 0.63 4.62 -11.46
N TRP A 16 1.22 3.57 -12.03
CA TRP A 16 1.79 2.46 -11.25
C TRP A 16 3.16 2.80 -10.67
N ARG A 17 3.58 2.03 -9.69
CA ARG A 17 4.89 2.14 -9.06
C ARG A 17 5.75 0.92 -9.30
N ALA A 18 7.06 1.09 -9.22
CA ALA A 18 7.98 -0.03 -9.19
C ALA A 18 7.80 -0.84 -7.91
N LEU A 19 7.61 -2.15 -8.04
CA LEU A 19 7.50 -3.09 -6.91
C LEU A 19 8.77 -3.08 -6.07
N SER A 20 9.92 -3.11 -6.70
CA SER A 20 11.21 -3.05 -6.03
C SER A 20 12.28 -2.49 -6.96
N VAL A 21 13.29 -1.87 -6.39
CA VAL A 21 14.51 -1.47 -7.09
C VAL A 21 15.64 -2.28 -6.48
N GLY A 22 15.75 -3.53 -6.88
CA GLY A 22 16.79 -4.39 -6.39
C GLY A 22 16.91 -5.64 -7.26
N GLY A 23 18.09 -6.04 -7.58
CA GLY A 23 18.39 -7.28 -8.28
C GLY A 23 18.89 -8.35 -7.32
N SER A 24 18.72 -9.61 -7.68
CA SER A 24 19.34 -10.76 -7.01
C SER A 24 20.84 -10.86 -7.27
N SER A 25 21.43 -9.96 -8.03
CA SER A 25 22.85 -9.90 -8.35
C SER A 25 23.40 -8.50 -8.11
N TRP A 26 24.64 -8.46 -7.65
CA TRP A 26 25.39 -7.21 -7.49
C TRP A 26 25.66 -6.61 -8.86
N THR A 27 25.42 -5.32 -8.99
CA THR A 27 25.84 -4.54 -10.17
C THR A 27 27.20 -3.91 -9.90
N ASP A 28 27.95 -3.59 -10.94
CA ASP A 28 29.26 -2.94 -10.83
C ASP A 28 29.15 -1.42 -10.57
N GLY A 29 27.94 -0.90 -10.42
CA GLY A 29 27.64 0.52 -10.20
C GLY A 29 27.72 1.38 -11.48
N LYS A 30 27.82 0.78 -12.66
CA LYS A 30 27.76 1.48 -13.94
C LYS A 30 26.43 1.21 -14.60
N ILE A 31 25.73 2.27 -14.98
CA ILE A 31 24.44 2.19 -15.66
C ILE A 31 24.65 1.94 -17.16
N GLY A 32 23.85 1.05 -17.75
CA GLY A 32 23.81 0.79 -19.17
C GLY A 32 24.63 -0.40 -19.64
N ASN A 33 25.00 -1.32 -18.76
CA ASN A 33 25.71 -2.55 -19.09
C ASN A 33 24.89 -3.83 -18.82
N GLY A 34 25.47 -5.00 -19.05
CA GLY A 34 24.76 -6.29 -19.06
C GLY A 34 24.33 -6.82 -17.68
N ASP A 35 24.76 -6.21 -16.57
CA ASP A 35 24.37 -6.59 -15.20
C ASP A 35 23.24 -5.70 -14.65
N ASP A 36 22.85 -4.64 -15.39
CA ASP A 36 21.67 -3.85 -15.08
C ASP A 36 20.40 -4.66 -15.29
N ARG A 37 19.55 -4.71 -14.28
CA ARG A 37 18.25 -5.35 -14.38
C ARG A 37 17.16 -4.30 -14.30
N SER A 38 16.25 -4.32 -15.27
CA SER A 38 15.00 -3.60 -15.17
C SER A 38 14.06 -4.38 -14.25
N SER A 39 13.50 -3.73 -13.23
CA SER A 39 12.34 -4.26 -12.52
C SER A 39 11.09 -3.86 -13.30
N PRO A 40 10.25 -4.81 -13.73
CA PRO A 40 8.97 -4.45 -14.33
C PRO A 40 8.11 -3.74 -13.27
N ALA A 41 7.34 -2.75 -13.69
CA ALA A 41 6.26 -2.22 -12.89
C ALA A 41 5.16 -3.28 -12.87
N GLU A 42 4.96 -3.94 -11.75
CA GLU A 42 3.81 -4.80 -11.54
C GLU A 42 2.60 -3.95 -11.13
N HIS A 43 1.43 -4.34 -11.61
CA HIS A 43 0.17 -3.67 -11.28
C HIS A 43 -0.30 -4.15 -9.90
N ARG A 44 0.23 -3.51 -8.85
CA ARG A 44 -0.04 -3.88 -7.46
C ARG A 44 -0.48 -2.67 -6.64
N PRO A 45 -1.79 -2.53 -6.39
CA PRO A 45 -2.35 -1.42 -5.61
C PRO A 45 -1.70 -1.20 -4.24
N ILE A 46 -1.18 -2.25 -3.61
CA ILE A 46 -0.56 -2.14 -2.28
C ILE A 46 0.63 -1.18 -2.27
N GLU A 47 1.48 -1.17 -3.30
CA GLU A 47 2.63 -0.27 -3.40
C GLU A 47 2.20 1.20 -3.47
N ASN A 48 1.12 1.48 -4.22
CA ASN A 48 0.55 2.82 -4.30
C ASN A 48 -0.06 3.24 -2.95
N PHE A 49 -0.79 2.37 -2.24
CA PHE A 49 -1.30 2.69 -0.90
C PHE A 49 -0.17 2.95 0.11
N MET A 50 0.87 2.13 0.10
CA MET A 50 2.03 2.33 0.98
C MET A 50 2.75 3.65 0.69
N ALA A 51 2.94 3.96 -0.59
CA ALA A 51 3.53 5.23 -0.99
C ALA A 51 2.66 6.42 -0.60
N ALA A 52 1.36 6.37 -0.84
CA ALA A 52 0.41 7.41 -0.44
C ALA A 52 0.48 7.72 1.06
N GLY A 53 0.58 6.69 1.90
CA GLY A 53 0.75 6.88 3.33
C GLY A 53 2.08 7.54 3.71
N ALA A 54 3.18 7.12 3.08
CA ALA A 54 4.50 7.70 3.31
C ALA A 54 4.57 9.17 2.84
N GLU A 55 3.97 9.48 1.70
CA GLU A 55 3.88 10.85 1.14
C GLU A 55 3.03 11.76 2.02
N ALA A 56 1.87 11.29 2.51
CA ALA A 56 1.02 12.06 3.42
C ALA A 56 1.73 12.35 4.75
N LEU A 57 2.39 11.34 5.34
CA LEU A 57 3.19 11.50 6.55
C LEU A 57 4.39 12.42 6.31
N GLY A 58 5.04 12.30 5.16
CA GLY A 58 6.12 13.19 4.72
C GLY A 58 5.64 14.63 4.61
N ALA A 59 4.45 14.87 4.05
CA ALA A 59 3.84 16.20 3.97
C ALA A 59 3.66 16.83 5.35
N GLN A 60 3.19 16.06 6.34
CA GLN A 60 3.08 16.54 7.73
C GLN A 60 4.46 16.92 8.29
N ALA A 61 5.47 16.07 8.07
CA ALA A 61 6.80 16.27 8.64
C ALA A 61 7.50 17.53 8.09
N VAL A 62 7.36 17.81 6.78
CA VAL A 62 8.05 18.92 6.13
C VAL A 62 7.24 20.22 6.08
N LYS A 63 5.97 20.22 6.48
CA LYS A 63 5.03 21.35 6.34
C LYS A 63 5.58 22.67 6.92
N ARG A 64 6.35 22.61 8.01
CA ARG A 64 6.91 23.81 8.67
C ARG A 64 8.18 24.33 8.00
N THR A 65 8.93 23.48 7.30
CA THR A 65 10.21 23.80 6.69
C THR A 65 10.11 24.06 5.19
N ASP A 66 9.19 23.37 4.52
CA ASP A 66 8.94 23.48 3.09
C ASP A 66 7.45 23.24 2.79
N ALA A 67 6.66 24.29 2.87
CA ALA A 67 5.21 24.21 2.65
C ALA A 67 4.85 23.86 1.19
N ALA A 68 5.69 24.27 0.22
CA ALA A 68 5.47 23.97 -1.19
C ALA A 68 5.66 22.47 -1.46
N TYR A 69 6.74 21.90 -0.93
CA TYR A 69 7.01 20.48 -1.04
C TYR A 69 5.99 19.63 -0.27
N ALA A 70 5.56 20.09 0.91
CA ALA A 70 4.48 19.43 1.67
C ALA A 70 3.17 19.35 0.87
N LYS A 71 2.78 20.45 0.20
CA LYS A 71 1.62 20.46 -0.68
C LYS A 71 1.77 19.47 -1.82
N TYR A 72 2.92 19.47 -2.47
CA TYR A 72 3.21 18.54 -3.58
C TYR A 72 3.12 17.09 -3.14
N LEU A 73 3.73 16.72 -2.01
CA LEU A 73 3.63 15.36 -1.44
C LEU A 73 2.18 14.94 -1.15
N LEU A 74 1.38 15.86 -0.61
CA LEU A 74 -0.03 15.56 -0.34
C LEU A 74 -0.84 15.33 -1.61
N GLU A 75 -0.61 16.10 -2.67
CA GLU A 75 -1.24 15.86 -3.97
C GLU A 75 -0.83 14.49 -4.53
N CYS A 76 0.45 14.14 -4.46
CA CYS A 76 0.94 12.81 -4.85
C CYS A 76 0.24 11.70 -4.05
N ALA A 77 0.14 11.84 -2.73
CA ALA A 77 -0.53 10.88 -1.87
C ALA A 77 -1.99 10.66 -2.26
N LYS A 78 -2.73 11.74 -2.55
CA LYS A 78 -4.13 11.65 -2.98
C LYS A 78 -4.29 10.98 -4.34
N GLU A 79 -3.40 11.26 -5.27
CA GLU A 79 -3.41 10.66 -6.61
C GLU A 79 -3.12 9.16 -6.52
N ASP A 80 -2.06 8.76 -5.82
CA ASP A 80 -1.67 7.37 -5.64
C ASP A 80 -2.77 6.56 -4.94
N TRP A 81 -3.34 7.11 -3.88
CA TRP A 81 -4.42 6.45 -3.16
C TRP A 81 -5.65 6.22 -4.05
N LYS A 82 -6.09 7.26 -4.78
CA LYS A 82 -7.25 7.16 -5.68
C LYS A 82 -6.98 6.23 -6.86
N PHE A 83 -5.75 6.21 -7.36
CA PHE A 83 -5.34 5.32 -8.42
C PHE A 83 -5.42 3.85 -7.96
N ALA A 84 -4.80 3.52 -6.82
CA ALA A 84 -4.86 2.20 -6.23
C ALA A 84 -6.29 1.76 -5.90
N TYR A 85 -7.11 2.66 -5.37
CA TYR A 85 -8.50 2.35 -5.01
C TYR A 85 -9.35 1.94 -6.21
N ARG A 86 -9.13 2.54 -7.38
CA ARG A 86 -9.85 2.15 -8.62
C ARG A 86 -9.53 0.74 -9.07
N ASP A 87 -8.31 0.28 -8.81
CA ASP A 87 -7.82 -1.02 -9.26
C ASP A 87 -7.66 -2.06 -8.13
N ARG A 88 -8.17 -1.76 -6.95
CA ARG A 88 -8.01 -2.62 -5.76
C ARG A 88 -8.50 -4.05 -5.93
N GLU A 89 -9.50 -4.25 -6.79
CA GLU A 89 -10.06 -5.58 -7.06
C GLU A 89 -9.09 -6.47 -7.82
N SER A 90 -8.15 -5.90 -8.57
CA SER A 90 -7.15 -6.67 -9.32
C SER A 90 -6.17 -7.42 -8.41
N GLU A 91 -5.94 -6.92 -7.19
CA GLU A 91 -5.06 -7.54 -6.19
C GLU A 91 -5.80 -7.94 -4.91
N GLY A 92 -7.07 -7.59 -4.76
CA GLY A 92 -7.84 -7.83 -3.55
C GLY A 92 -8.01 -9.30 -3.21
N PHE A 93 -9.23 -9.72 -2.95
CA PHE A 93 -9.50 -11.12 -2.62
C PHE A 93 -9.64 -12.04 -3.83
N SER A 94 -9.78 -11.50 -5.03
CA SER A 94 -10.11 -12.26 -6.26
C SER A 94 -8.95 -13.08 -6.82
N GLU A 95 -7.70 -12.72 -6.54
CA GLU A 95 -6.51 -13.40 -7.09
C GLU A 95 -5.95 -14.52 -6.21
N MET A 96 -6.69 -14.98 -5.23
CA MET A 96 -6.22 -15.95 -4.23
C MET A 96 -6.04 -17.38 -4.76
N GLY A 97 -6.26 -17.63 -6.03
CA GLY A 97 -6.12 -18.94 -6.65
C GLY A 97 -4.74 -19.26 -7.24
N ASP A 98 -3.88 -18.28 -7.41
CA ASP A 98 -2.56 -18.47 -7.99
C ASP A 98 -1.48 -18.54 -6.90
N PRO A 99 -0.90 -19.73 -6.63
CA PRO A 99 0.16 -19.89 -5.63
C PRO A 99 1.46 -19.16 -5.99
N ALA A 100 1.64 -18.73 -7.25
CA ALA A 100 2.80 -17.96 -7.70
C ALA A 100 2.62 -16.44 -7.41
N ARG A 101 1.39 -15.98 -7.17
CA ARG A 101 1.09 -14.60 -6.79
C ARG A 101 0.80 -14.51 -5.31
N ILE A 102 1.62 -13.77 -4.59
CA ILE A 102 1.36 -13.45 -3.18
C ILE A 102 0.24 -12.40 -3.17
N SER A 103 -1.01 -12.85 -3.11
CA SER A 103 -2.13 -11.95 -2.86
C SER A 103 -1.97 -11.36 -1.46
N HIS A 104 -1.98 -10.04 -1.36
CA HIS A 104 -1.88 -9.36 -0.07
C HIS A 104 -3.22 -9.32 0.68
N GLY A 105 -4.34 -9.54 -0.03
CA GLY A 105 -5.66 -9.63 0.58
C GLY A 105 -5.93 -8.53 1.60
N VAL A 106 -6.23 -8.93 2.85
CA VAL A 106 -6.52 -8.00 3.95
C VAL A 106 -5.38 -7.00 4.22
N VAL A 107 -4.13 -7.37 3.97
CA VAL A 107 -2.97 -6.46 4.18
C VAL A 107 -3.03 -5.26 3.23
N MET A 108 -3.42 -5.47 1.98
CA MET A 108 -3.62 -4.38 1.02
C MET A 108 -4.72 -3.42 1.49
N TYR A 109 -5.86 -3.96 1.97
CA TYR A 109 -6.93 -3.12 2.52
C TYR A 109 -6.50 -2.39 3.79
N ALA A 110 -5.70 -3.01 4.67
CA ALA A 110 -5.13 -2.34 5.83
C ALA A 110 -4.20 -1.17 5.42
N CYS A 111 -3.39 -1.35 4.38
CA CYS A 111 -2.58 -0.27 3.82
C CYS A 111 -3.44 0.88 3.28
N ALA A 112 -4.56 0.57 2.61
CA ALA A 112 -5.49 1.57 2.13
C ALA A 112 -6.15 2.37 3.28
N VAL A 113 -6.49 1.70 4.39
CA VAL A 113 -7.07 2.34 5.59
C VAL A 113 -6.09 3.33 6.21
N TRP A 114 -4.89 2.88 6.57
CA TRP A 114 -3.97 3.77 7.28
C TRP A 114 -3.47 4.92 6.41
N SER A 115 -3.26 4.71 5.11
CA SER A 115 -2.86 5.78 4.19
C SER A 115 -3.97 6.82 4.00
N ALA A 116 -5.25 6.40 3.89
CA ALA A 116 -6.38 7.31 3.87
C ALA A 116 -6.47 8.15 5.16
N LEU A 117 -6.22 7.53 6.33
CA LEU A 117 -6.21 8.25 7.61
C LEU A 117 -5.10 9.29 7.67
N TYR A 118 -3.90 9.01 7.16
CA TYR A 118 -2.81 10.01 7.11
C TYR A 118 -3.12 11.17 6.16
N ILE A 119 -3.75 10.90 5.00
CA ILE A 119 -4.21 11.95 4.09
C ILE A 119 -5.25 12.83 4.81
N TYR A 120 -6.28 12.22 5.43
CA TYR A 120 -7.28 12.95 6.19
C TYR A 120 -6.67 13.80 7.33
N GLN A 121 -5.73 13.25 8.09
CA GLN A 121 -5.05 13.97 9.17
C GLN A 121 -4.23 15.17 8.67
N THR A 122 -3.81 15.15 7.41
CA THR A 122 -2.96 16.20 6.83
C THR A 122 -3.75 17.40 6.38
N ASP A 123 -4.94 17.22 5.79
CA ASP A 123 -5.74 18.32 5.23
C ASP A 123 -7.22 18.34 5.61
N GLY A 124 -7.71 17.30 6.29
CA GLY A 124 -9.11 17.23 6.74
C GLY A 124 -10.11 16.80 5.67
N ASP A 125 -9.67 16.29 4.52
CA ASP A 125 -10.56 15.86 3.43
C ASP A 125 -11.44 14.68 3.88
N ALA A 126 -12.74 14.94 4.08
CA ALA A 126 -13.70 13.98 4.62
C ALA A 126 -13.83 12.72 3.76
N TYR A 127 -13.62 12.80 2.45
CA TYR A 127 -13.63 11.65 1.55
C TYR A 127 -12.71 10.54 2.04
N PHE A 128 -11.46 10.87 2.42
CA PHE A 128 -10.50 9.86 2.88
C PHE A 128 -10.87 9.27 4.23
N LYS A 129 -11.53 10.04 5.11
CA LYS A 129 -12.08 9.50 6.37
C LYS A 129 -13.18 8.48 6.10
N GLU A 130 -14.11 8.80 5.19
CA GLU A 130 -15.21 7.91 4.84
C GLU A 130 -14.69 6.61 4.23
N MET A 131 -13.75 6.71 3.30
CA MET A 131 -13.10 5.55 2.69
C MET A 131 -12.33 4.70 3.71
N ALA A 132 -11.64 5.33 4.64
CA ALA A 132 -10.95 4.61 5.71
C ALA A 132 -11.91 3.79 6.57
N VAL A 133 -13.08 4.35 6.90
CA VAL A 133 -14.12 3.64 7.67
C VAL A 133 -14.69 2.47 6.87
N GLU A 134 -15.03 2.69 5.59
CA GLU A 134 -15.54 1.63 4.70
C GLU A 134 -14.56 0.46 4.63
N LEU A 135 -13.29 0.75 4.32
CA LEU A 135 -12.27 -0.29 4.17
C LEU A 135 -11.87 -0.94 5.50
N ALA A 136 -12.00 -0.23 6.64
CA ALA A 136 -11.79 -0.82 7.95
C ALA A 136 -12.82 -1.93 8.23
N HIS A 137 -14.06 -1.81 7.80
CA HIS A 137 -15.04 -2.90 7.89
C HIS A 137 -14.60 -4.12 7.09
N VAL A 138 -14.06 -3.94 5.87
CA VAL A 138 -13.50 -5.05 5.09
C VAL A 138 -12.38 -5.77 5.85
N VAL A 139 -11.50 -5.00 6.50
CA VAL A 139 -10.43 -5.58 7.33
C VAL A 139 -11.00 -6.32 8.55
N MET A 140 -12.00 -5.74 9.23
CA MET A 140 -12.64 -6.35 10.40
C MET A 140 -13.36 -7.66 10.06
N ASP A 141 -13.96 -7.77 8.88
CA ASP A 141 -14.62 -9.00 8.42
C ASP A 141 -13.63 -10.17 8.26
N CYS A 142 -12.34 -9.86 8.09
CA CYS A 142 -11.29 -10.86 8.04
C CYS A 142 -10.78 -11.28 9.43
N GLN A 143 -11.23 -10.65 10.52
CA GLN A 143 -10.75 -10.95 11.86
C GLN A 143 -11.46 -12.17 12.47
N GLN A 144 -10.70 -13.02 13.17
CA GLN A 144 -11.28 -14.05 14.04
C GLN A 144 -11.76 -13.40 15.34
N GLN A 145 -13.07 -13.19 15.44
CA GLN A 145 -13.71 -12.53 16.59
C GLN A 145 -14.28 -13.52 17.59
N GLU A 146 -14.78 -14.65 17.10
CA GLU A 146 -15.35 -15.70 17.94
C GLU A 146 -14.27 -16.65 18.46
N ILE A 147 -14.49 -17.23 19.64
CA ILE A 147 -13.61 -18.26 20.18
C ILE A 147 -13.89 -19.55 19.40
N PRO A 148 -12.93 -20.07 18.61
CA PRO A 148 -13.13 -21.29 17.85
C PRO A 148 -13.07 -22.52 18.75
N ASP A 149 -13.75 -23.59 18.33
CA ASP A 149 -13.67 -24.91 18.96
C ASP A 149 -12.43 -25.67 18.46
N TRP A 150 -11.25 -25.20 18.88
CA TRP A 150 -9.95 -25.78 18.57
C TRP A 150 -9.24 -26.21 19.86
N ASP A 151 -8.29 -27.13 19.76
CA ASP A 151 -7.47 -27.58 20.91
C ASP A 151 -6.78 -26.38 21.60
N ILE A 152 -6.35 -25.41 20.84
CA ILE A 152 -5.82 -24.13 21.33
C ILE A 152 -6.64 -23.00 20.67
N PRO A 153 -7.62 -22.43 21.39
CA PRO A 153 -8.48 -21.39 20.84
C PRO A 153 -7.76 -20.04 20.80
N PHE A 154 -7.63 -19.48 19.59
CA PHE A 154 -7.09 -18.12 19.36
C PHE A 154 -8.17 -17.19 18.84
N THR A 155 -8.11 -15.95 19.26
CA THR A 155 -8.92 -14.84 18.71
C THR A 155 -8.03 -13.66 18.36
N GLY A 156 -8.57 -12.70 17.57
CA GLY A 156 -7.92 -11.43 17.29
C GLY A 156 -6.93 -11.43 16.12
N PHE A 157 -6.57 -12.59 15.57
CA PHE A 157 -5.76 -12.66 14.36
C PHE A 157 -6.61 -12.41 13.11
N PHE A 158 -5.95 -12.21 11.96
CA PHE A 158 -6.61 -11.95 10.69
C PHE A 158 -6.40 -13.08 9.69
N TYR A 159 -7.46 -13.39 8.97
CA TYR A 159 -7.39 -14.19 7.75
C TYR A 159 -7.03 -13.31 6.55
N ARG A 160 -6.52 -13.91 5.48
CA ARG A 160 -6.21 -13.21 4.24
C ARG A 160 -7.44 -12.62 3.56
N ASP A 161 -8.61 -13.24 3.78
CA ASP A 161 -9.87 -12.86 3.19
C ASP A 161 -11.06 -13.27 4.08
N PRO A 162 -12.29 -12.76 3.79
CA PRO A 162 -13.48 -13.07 4.57
C PRO A 162 -13.91 -14.54 4.54
N SER A 163 -13.39 -15.38 3.63
CA SER A 163 -13.70 -16.82 3.62
C SER A 163 -13.07 -17.57 4.80
N LYS A 164 -12.14 -16.94 5.51
CA LYS A 164 -11.49 -17.42 6.73
C LYS A 164 -10.77 -18.77 6.59
N LYS A 165 -10.15 -19.00 5.42
CA LYS A 165 -9.43 -20.25 5.15
C LYS A 165 -7.92 -20.14 5.35
N LEU A 166 -7.33 -18.99 5.10
CA LEU A 166 -5.88 -18.76 5.14
C LEU A 166 -5.56 -17.62 6.09
N ILE A 167 -4.65 -17.86 7.01
CA ILE A 167 -4.18 -16.88 8.00
C ILE A 167 -3.12 -15.96 7.34
N VAL A 168 -3.08 -14.71 7.76
CA VAL A 168 -1.96 -13.81 7.46
C VAL A 168 -0.80 -14.14 8.39
N HIS A 169 0.36 -14.38 7.83
CA HIS A 169 1.61 -14.63 8.53
C HIS A 169 2.51 -13.41 8.57
#